data_9cbb919041fd0316e1556de69559639d
#
_entry.id   9cbb919041fd0316e1556de69559639d
#
_cell.length_a   1.000
_cell.length_b   1.000
_cell.length_c   1.000
_cell.angle_alpha   90.00
_cell.angle_beta   90.00
_cell.angle_gamma   90.00
#
_symmetry.space_group_name_H-M   'P 1'
#
loop_
_entity.id
_entity.type
_entity.pdbx_description
1 polymer ?
#
loop_
_entity_poly.entity_id
_entity_poly.type
_entity_poly.pdbx_seq_one_letter_code
_entity_poly.pdbx_strand_id
1 'polypeptide(L)'
;MSNIFILNGGKQFAHSHGELNDTLTVLAERTLHDLGHQVQISRADSDYDIAAEVQHYLWADTVIYQMPGWWMGAPWTVKKYLDDVFTEGHGSLYASDGRSRADAAKKYGSGGLLQGKTY
;
A
#
# COMPACT_ATOMS: atom_id res chain seq x y z
N MET A 1 -8.54 9.21 16.21
CA MET A 1 -7.49 9.62 15.26
C MET A 1 -6.69 8.38 14.84
N SER A 2 -6.50 8.21 13.56
CA SER A 2 -5.75 7.09 13.00
C SER A 2 -4.64 7.59 12.08
N ASN A 3 -3.63 6.77 11.90
CA ASN A 3 -2.57 6.97 10.90
C ASN A 3 -3.00 6.30 9.61
N ILE A 4 -3.10 7.06 8.52
CA ILE A 4 -3.58 6.58 7.24
C ILE A 4 -2.51 6.78 6.19
N PHE A 5 -2.14 5.70 5.52
CA PHE A 5 -1.24 5.74 4.38
C PHE A 5 -2.02 5.55 3.09
N ILE A 6 -1.84 6.46 2.13
CA ILE A 6 -2.47 6.38 0.82
C ILE A 6 -1.40 6.11 -0.23
N LEU A 7 -1.51 5.00 -0.93
CA LEU A 7 -0.73 4.75 -2.12
C LEU A 7 -1.51 5.25 -3.35
N ASN A 8 -1.02 6.31 -3.96
CA ASN A 8 -1.51 6.78 -5.24
C ASN A 8 -0.92 5.90 -6.34
N GLY A 9 -1.74 5.03 -6.91
CA GLY A 9 -1.35 4.10 -7.98
C GLY A 9 -1.63 4.62 -9.38
N GLY A 10 -1.93 5.91 -9.53
CA GLY A 10 -2.11 6.53 -10.85
C GLY A 10 -0.81 6.61 -11.63
N LYS A 11 -0.92 6.62 -12.95
CA LYS A 11 0.19 6.76 -13.87
C LYS A 11 -0.25 7.53 -15.10
N GLN A 12 0.65 8.34 -15.62
CA GLN A 12 0.45 8.99 -16.91
C GLN A 12 0.75 8.01 -18.04
N PHE A 13 -0.19 7.90 -18.96
CA PHE A 13 -0.06 7.11 -20.19
C PHE A 13 -0.40 7.95 -21.41
N ALA A 14 -0.23 7.36 -22.60
CA ALA A 14 -0.49 8.03 -23.86
C ALA A 14 -1.90 8.63 -23.98
N HIS A 15 -2.90 8.00 -23.36
CA HIS A 15 -4.30 8.40 -23.45
C HIS A 15 -4.93 8.78 -22.09
N SER A 16 -4.13 8.86 -21.04
CA SER A 16 -4.60 9.24 -19.71
C SER A 16 -3.49 9.89 -18.91
N HIS A 17 -3.79 11.02 -18.31
CA HIS A 17 -2.82 11.76 -17.48
C HIS A 17 -2.94 11.43 -15.98
N GLY A 18 -3.85 10.53 -15.59
CA GLY A 18 -4.06 10.17 -14.20
C GLY A 18 -4.78 11.24 -13.37
N GLU A 19 -5.42 12.21 -14.01
CA GLU A 19 -6.01 13.37 -13.33
C GLU A 19 -7.12 13.00 -12.36
N LEU A 20 -8.02 12.09 -12.75
CA LEU A 20 -9.11 11.65 -11.86
C LEU A 20 -8.55 10.97 -10.62
N ASN A 21 -7.58 10.09 -10.80
CA ASN A 21 -6.94 9.38 -9.68
C ASN A 21 -6.23 10.35 -8.74
N ASP A 22 -5.52 11.33 -9.27
CA ASP A 22 -4.87 12.39 -8.48
C ASP A 22 -5.90 13.24 -7.73
N THR A 23 -7.00 13.61 -8.38
CA THR A 23 -8.09 14.37 -7.76
C THR A 23 -8.72 13.61 -6.58
N LEU A 24 -8.98 12.32 -6.75
CA LEU A 24 -9.53 11.47 -5.69
C LEU A 24 -8.54 11.31 -4.53
N THR A 25 -7.24 11.21 -4.81
CA THR A 25 -6.19 11.16 -3.77
C THR A 25 -6.17 12.44 -2.95
N VAL A 26 -6.19 13.60 -3.60
CA VAL A 26 -6.21 14.92 -2.92
C VAL A 26 -7.50 15.09 -2.10
N LEU A 27 -8.64 14.66 -2.64
CA LEU A 27 -9.91 14.72 -1.92
C LEU A 27 -9.87 13.84 -0.66
N ALA A 28 -9.36 12.62 -0.78
CA ALA A 28 -9.21 11.71 0.36
C ALA A 28 -8.31 12.31 1.43
N GLU A 29 -7.13 12.83 1.05
CA GLU A 29 -6.21 13.49 1.98
C GLU A 29 -6.89 14.60 2.76
N ARG A 30 -7.53 15.53 2.06
CA ARG A 30 -8.22 16.67 2.68
C ARG A 30 -9.33 16.21 3.63
N THR A 31 -10.17 15.30 3.17
CA THR A 31 -11.30 14.81 3.98
C THR A 31 -10.81 14.11 5.25
N LEU A 32 -9.76 13.30 5.16
CA LEU A 32 -9.20 12.59 6.30
C LEU A 32 -8.52 13.55 7.30
N HIS A 33 -7.83 14.57 6.81
CA HIS A 33 -7.27 15.63 7.68
C HIS A 33 -8.39 16.39 8.41
N ASP A 34 -9.45 16.76 7.71
CA ASP A 34 -10.61 17.46 8.30
C ASP A 34 -11.31 16.62 9.38
N LEU A 35 -11.24 15.29 9.26
CA LEU A 35 -11.72 14.35 10.27
C LEU A 35 -10.73 14.10 11.42
N GLY A 36 -9.56 14.72 11.39
CA GLY A 36 -8.56 14.63 12.45
C GLY A 36 -7.56 13.48 12.34
N HIS A 37 -7.48 12.82 11.18
CA HIS A 37 -6.51 11.76 10.95
C HIS A 37 -5.16 12.32 10.48
N GLN A 38 -4.08 11.57 10.74
CA GLN A 38 -2.78 11.82 10.12
C GLN A 38 -2.69 11.04 8.81
N VAL A 39 -2.24 11.70 7.74
CA VAL A 39 -2.18 11.10 6.40
C VAL A 39 -0.78 11.24 5.84
N GLN A 40 -0.27 10.15 5.28
CA GLN A 40 0.94 10.12 4.45
C GLN A 40 0.59 9.55 3.08
N ILE A 41 1.21 10.09 2.04
CA ILE A 41 0.93 9.70 0.66
C ILE A 41 2.23 9.37 -0.05
N SER A 42 2.23 8.27 -0.81
CA SER A 42 3.28 7.94 -1.77
C SER A 42 2.66 7.70 -3.15
N ARG A 43 3.48 7.86 -4.19
CA ARG A 43 3.12 7.53 -5.57
C ARG A 43 3.86 6.27 -5.99
N ALA A 44 3.13 5.30 -6.53
CA ALA A 44 3.75 4.09 -7.06
C ALA A 44 4.64 4.39 -8.29
N ASP A 45 4.22 5.35 -9.13
CA ASP A 45 4.99 5.80 -10.30
C ASP A 45 5.92 6.96 -9.92
N SER A 46 6.95 6.67 -9.12
CA SER A 46 7.93 7.64 -8.65
C SER A 46 9.24 6.96 -8.25
N ASP A 47 10.25 7.76 -7.97
CA ASP A 47 11.53 7.30 -7.41
C ASP A 47 11.42 7.23 -5.88
N TYR A 48 10.62 6.29 -5.37
CA TYR A 48 10.44 6.12 -3.93
C TYR A 48 11.65 5.44 -3.28
N ASP A 49 11.91 5.78 -2.02
CA ASP A 49 12.85 5.05 -1.16
C ASP A 49 12.16 3.82 -0.57
N ILE A 50 12.61 2.63 -0.96
CA ILE A 50 11.96 1.37 -0.59
C ILE A 50 11.90 1.19 0.93
N ALA A 51 12.98 1.49 1.65
CA ALA A 51 13.00 1.38 3.11
C ALA A 51 12.03 2.35 3.80
N ALA A 52 11.91 3.57 3.29
CA ALA A 52 10.93 4.54 3.78
C ALA A 52 9.50 4.07 3.52
N GLU A 53 9.24 3.46 2.37
CA GLU A 53 7.91 2.91 2.06
C GLU A 53 7.52 1.78 3.02
N VAL A 54 8.44 0.91 3.41
CA VAL A 54 8.20 -0.11 4.44
C VAL A 54 7.76 0.55 5.75
N GLN A 55 8.38 1.67 6.15
CA GLN A 55 8.01 2.40 7.36
C GLN A 55 6.60 2.98 7.28
N HIS A 56 6.12 3.40 6.10
CA HIS A 56 4.74 3.85 5.93
C HIS A 56 3.74 2.74 6.27
N TYR A 57 3.99 1.51 5.83
CA TYR A 57 3.14 0.35 6.18
C TYR A 57 3.15 0.04 7.67
N LEU A 58 4.31 0.14 8.32
CA LEU A 58 4.42 -0.09 9.76
C LEU A 58 3.72 1.01 10.57
N TRP A 59 3.82 2.25 10.13
CA TRP A 59 3.21 3.41 10.78
C TRP A 59 1.68 3.45 10.63
N ALA A 60 1.14 3.03 9.49
CA ALA A 60 -0.27 3.15 9.18
C ALA A 60 -1.15 2.18 10.00
N ASP A 61 -2.30 2.65 10.44
CA ASP A 61 -3.40 1.81 10.93
C ASP A 61 -4.26 1.32 9.76
N THR A 62 -4.40 2.18 8.74
CA THR A 62 -5.16 1.89 7.52
C THR A 62 -4.33 2.24 6.29
N VAL A 63 -4.36 1.37 5.30
CA VAL A 63 -3.74 1.61 3.98
C VAL A 63 -4.83 1.75 2.93
N ILE A 64 -4.80 2.85 2.18
CA ILE A 64 -5.71 3.08 1.05
C ILE A 64 -4.91 2.95 -0.24
N TYR A 65 -5.36 2.05 -1.11
CA TYR A 65 -4.85 1.93 -2.48
C TYR A 65 -5.79 2.68 -3.41
N GLN A 66 -5.43 3.92 -3.77
CA GLN A 66 -6.18 4.72 -4.73
C GLN A 66 -5.55 4.55 -6.11
N MET A 67 -6.15 3.72 -6.93
CA MET A 67 -5.58 3.37 -8.24
C MET A 67 -6.68 3.15 -9.28
N PRO A 68 -6.39 3.43 -10.57
CA PRO A 68 -7.30 3.09 -11.65
C PRO A 68 -7.26 1.58 -11.92
N GLY A 69 -8.37 1.03 -12.39
CA GLY A 69 -8.42 -0.33 -12.90
C GLY A 69 -7.93 -0.38 -14.36
N TRP A 70 -6.87 -1.12 -14.62
CA TRP A 70 -6.31 -1.30 -15.95
C TRP A 70 -6.33 -2.76 -16.34
N TRP A 71 -6.99 -3.06 -17.45
CA TRP A 71 -7.09 -4.43 -17.93
C TRP A 71 -7.45 -5.41 -16.81
N MET A 72 -8.49 -5.04 -16.03
CA MET A 72 -9.05 -5.83 -14.91
C MET A 72 -8.10 -6.00 -13.69
N GLY A 73 -7.11 -5.14 -13.55
CA GLY A 73 -6.16 -5.20 -12.43
C GLY A 73 -5.56 -3.85 -12.11
N ALA A 74 -4.58 -3.86 -11.24
CA ALA A 74 -3.80 -2.67 -10.92
C ALA A 74 -2.87 -2.30 -12.08
N PRO A 75 -2.49 -1.02 -12.22
CA PRO A 75 -1.40 -0.66 -13.11
C PRO A 75 -0.11 -1.42 -12.76
N TRP A 76 0.70 -1.74 -13.77
CA TRP A 76 1.94 -2.50 -13.54
C TRP A 76 2.91 -1.80 -12.57
N THR A 77 2.87 -0.47 -12.50
CA THR A 77 3.68 0.31 -11.55
C THR A 77 3.30 0.04 -10.09
N VAL A 78 2.04 -0.26 -9.82
CA VAL A 78 1.59 -0.69 -8.50
C VAL A 78 2.14 -2.07 -8.17
N LYS A 79 2.12 -3.00 -9.13
CA LYS A 79 2.71 -4.34 -8.92
C LYS A 79 4.21 -4.25 -8.67
N LYS A 80 4.93 -3.44 -9.46
CA LYS A 80 6.35 -3.18 -9.23
C LYS A 80 6.60 -2.65 -7.82
N TYR A 81 5.82 -1.65 -7.40
CA TYR A 81 5.91 -1.07 -6.06
C TYR A 81 5.74 -2.14 -4.97
N LEU A 82 4.71 -2.99 -5.09
CA LEU A 82 4.47 -4.07 -4.13
C LEU A 82 5.62 -5.08 -4.10
N ASP A 83 6.16 -5.44 -5.26
CA ASP A 83 7.30 -6.35 -5.35
C ASP A 83 8.54 -5.76 -4.67
N ASP A 84 8.85 -4.50 -4.91
CA ASP A 84 9.99 -3.81 -4.30
C ASP A 84 9.83 -3.72 -2.77
N VAL A 85 8.71 -3.16 -2.33
CA VAL A 85 8.48 -2.80 -0.92
C VAL A 85 8.26 -4.04 -0.06
N PHE A 86 7.47 -5.01 -0.52
CA PHE A 86 7.17 -6.19 0.27
C PHE A 86 8.36 -7.16 0.29
N THR A 87 9.21 -7.17 -0.72
CA THR A 87 10.47 -7.92 -0.66
C THR A 87 11.40 -7.36 0.42
N GLU A 88 11.56 -6.04 0.48
CA GLU A 88 12.33 -5.37 1.55
C GLU A 88 11.67 -5.54 2.92
N GLY A 89 10.35 -5.66 2.95
CA GLY A 89 9.57 -5.81 4.19
C GLY A 89 9.71 -7.16 4.89
N HIS A 90 10.51 -8.09 4.37
CA HIS A 90 10.76 -9.36 5.04
C HIS A 90 11.35 -9.12 6.45
N GLY A 91 10.77 -9.76 7.44
CA GLY A 91 11.13 -9.60 8.85
C GLY A 91 10.39 -8.47 9.58
N SER A 92 9.72 -7.56 8.87
CA SER A 92 8.94 -6.46 9.46
C SER A 92 7.47 -6.48 9.05
N LEU A 93 7.16 -6.62 7.77
CA LEU A 93 5.77 -6.72 7.27
C LEU A 93 5.27 -8.17 7.34
N TYR A 94 6.17 -9.11 7.20
CA TYR A 94 5.90 -10.55 7.33
C TYR A 94 7.18 -11.28 7.74
N ALA A 95 7.03 -12.43 8.41
CA ALA A 95 8.16 -13.27 8.82
C ALA A 95 8.39 -14.44 7.86
N SER A 96 7.30 -15.01 7.32
CA SER A 96 7.33 -16.15 6.41
C SER A 96 5.98 -16.24 5.68
N ASP A 97 5.80 -17.26 4.86
CA ASP A 97 4.48 -17.57 4.29
C ASP A 97 3.50 -18.17 5.34
N GLY A 98 3.99 -18.49 6.54
CA GLY A 98 3.21 -18.99 7.67
C GLY A 98 3.06 -20.50 7.72
N ARG A 99 3.34 -21.21 6.64
CA ARG A 99 3.24 -22.68 6.63
C ARG A 99 4.34 -23.30 7.50
N SER A 100 4.00 -24.35 8.21
CA SER A 100 4.93 -25.08 9.07
C SER A 100 4.72 -26.59 8.94
N ARG A 101 5.81 -27.35 8.84
CA ARG A 101 5.76 -28.81 8.92
C ARG A 101 5.45 -29.30 10.34
N ALA A 102 5.82 -28.50 11.34
CA ALA A 102 5.60 -28.81 12.74
C ALA A 102 4.15 -28.58 13.19
N ASP A 103 3.42 -27.71 12.50
CA ASP A 103 2.03 -27.35 12.84
C ASP A 103 1.20 -27.25 11.56
N ALA A 104 0.45 -28.32 11.28
CA ALA A 104 -0.42 -28.40 10.10
C ALA A 104 -1.61 -27.44 10.14
N ALA A 105 -1.92 -26.82 11.29
CA ALA A 105 -2.98 -25.84 11.42
C ALA A 105 -2.56 -24.48 10.84
N LYS A 106 -1.26 -24.21 10.75
CA LYS A 106 -0.75 -22.96 10.15
C LYS A 106 -0.92 -22.97 8.64
N LYS A 107 -1.66 -22.00 8.14
CA LYS A 107 -1.98 -21.85 6.72
C LYS A 107 -1.08 -20.81 6.06
N TYR A 108 -1.08 -20.82 4.74
CA TYR A 108 -0.44 -19.78 3.93
C TYR A 108 -0.99 -18.40 4.32
N GLY A 109 -0.11 -17.43 4.50
CA GLY A 109 -0.43 -16.06 4.92
C GLY A 109 -0.41 -15.83 6.44
N SER A 110 -0.35 -16.89 7.27
CA SER A 110 -0.31 -16.73 8.74
C SER A 110 1.01 -16.15 9.28
N GLY A 111 2.01 -15.97 8.42
CA GLY A 111 3.29 -15.33 8.77
C GLY A 111 3.30 -13.81 8.61
N GLY A 112 2.20 -13.20 8.25
CA GLY A 112 2.06 -11.74 8.18
C GLY A 112 2.19 -11.09 9.55
N LEU A 113 2.75 -9.88 9.60
CA LEU A 113 2.98 -9.13 10.85
C LEU A 113 2.15 -7.85 10.95
N LEU A 114 1.22 -7.64 10.02
CA LEU A 114 0.35 -6.46 9.96
C LEU A 114 -1.06 -6.71 10.48
N GLN A 115 -1.23 -7.67 11.39
CA GLN A 115 -2.52 -7.96 11.99
C GLN A 115 -3.08 -6.72 12.71
N GLY A 116 -4.40 -6.53 12.62
CA GLY A 116 -5.08 -5.39 13.22
C GLY A 116 -5.10 -4.13 12.36
N LYS A 117 -4.42 -4.13 11.23
CA LYS A 117 -4.50 -3.04 10.23
C LYS A 117 -5.62 -3.31 9.23
N THR A 118 -6.12 -2.22 8.61
CA THR A 118 -7.17 -2.30 7.58
C THR A 118 -6.63 -1.82 6.22
N TYR A 119 -7.30 -2.23 5.13
CA TYR A 119 -7.00 -1.80 3.77
C TYR A 119 -8.28 -1.78 2.93
#